data_1628bfa27765e5f51077a0734ef4a100
#
_entry.id   1628bfa27765e5f51077a0734ef4a100
#
_cell.length_a   1.000
_cell.length_b   1.000
_cell.length_c   1.000
_cell.angle_alpha   90.00
_cell.angle_beta   90.00
_cell.angle_gamma   90.00
#
_symmetry.space_group_name_H-M   'P 1'
#
loop_
_entity.id
_entity.type
_entity.pdbx_description
1 polymer ?
#
loop_
_entity_poly.entity_id
_entity_poly.type
_entity_poly.pdbx_seq_one_letter_code
_entity_poly.pdbx_strand_id
1 'polypeptide(L)'
;MVKGIVSEETKRFLNTEAKTKEGYVYPDKFWCYDPLCEDETCCWWHYIFYPNGGPERDGIFHPCYKYEQEILEHLEKGELDSAYKMICVYKATGLGLTELVLMWILFKCCTDDFFQKNEDVVIFTGPNIELAKKLIERMKHFARGRIDYEDHGMYKISIGKANIQVYPSNNIDAVRGIPRVSLVFGDEAAFFTGLKDDSPIRVVGERYRGKSDSYVIWVSTAGDFASGFFYEIKEEPDGKCQYKRFEMYEDRGLEKDPVTGTSIFSDEFIEEARKLPSFPQEFQGIWGANVGDIYSTEALDEITDMDYDIEYELGDKNRLGFCDPGYGTSQFGICITELRQNKPYVIYSKSYKRQSSTQMVGEINRLSELFGVKKWGCDSANPEVIKDMRETLKLNVVGISNKKSGRKMTVDAAYAVQKKKVRIHPKFLNLKKQLMTITFGKNGQPAKSRDNPFDEGDAFQGNLYLRISGSGHLSISYED
;
A
#
# COMPACT_ATOMS: atom_id res chain seq x y z
N MET A 1 -23.44 -5.97 32.59
CA MET A 1 -22.61 -5.33 33.64
C MET A 1 -21.79 -6.43 34.28
N VAL A 2 -20.63 -6.72 33.78
CA VAL A 2 -19.64 -7.56 34.48
C VAL A 2 -18.57 -6.59 34.93
N LYS A 3 -18.61 -6.19 36.20
CA LYS A 3 -17.50 -5.50 36.85
C LYS A 3 -16.35 -6.50 36.96
N GLY A 4 -15.36 -6.40 36.07
CA GLY A 4 -14.10 -7.11 36.23
C GLY A 4 -13.46 -6.62 37.56
N ILE A 5 -13.37 -7.50 38.51
CA ILE A 5 -12.66 -7.26 39.77
C ILE A 5 -11.17 -7.35 39.43
N VAL A 6 -10.56 -6.21 39.14
CA VAL A 6 -9.11 -6.10 39.11
C VAL A 6 -8.60 -6.35 40.53
N SER A 7 -7.74 -7.35 40.72
CA SER A 7 -7.21 -7.68 42.05
C SER A 7 -6.43 -6.50 42.65
N GLU A 8 -6.40 -6.41 43.96
CA GLU A 8 -5.61 -5.38 44.68
C GLU A 8 -4.11 -5.46 44.38
N GLU A 9 -3.60 -6.62 44.02
CA GLU A 9 -2.22 -6.80 43.50
C GLU A 9 -2.02 -6.17 42.13
N THR A 10 -2.98 -6.31 41.24
CA THR A 10 -2.96 -5.64 39.91
C THR A 10 -3.05 -4.12 40.07
N LYS A 11 -3.84 -3.63 41.03
CA LYS A 11 -3.88 -2.20 41.37
C LYS A 11 -2.56 -1.69 41.97
N ARG A 12 -1.85 -2.52 42.73
CA ARG A 12 -0.51 -2.17 43.25
C ARG A 12 0.56 -2.19 42.10
N PHE A 13 0.41 -3.03 41.10
CA PHE A 13 1.25 -3.01 39.93
C PHE A 13 0.98 -1.79 39.04
N LEU A 14 -0.25 -1.32 38.94
CA LEU A 14 -0.66 -0.14 38.18
C LEU A 14 -0.32 1.18 38.91
N ASN A 15 -0.04 1.15 40.23
CA ASN A 15 0.38 2.29 41.04
C ASN A 15 1.91 2.44 41.16
N THR A 16 2.71 1.81 40.30
CA THR A 16 4.10 2.22 40.16
C THR A 16 4.08 3.56 39.45
N GLU A 17 4.26 4.64 40.23
CA GLU A 17 4.53 5.98 39.70
C GLU A 17 5.52 5.84 38.54
N ALA A 18 5.06 6.05 37.31
CA ALA A 18 5.96 6.31 36.21
C ALA A 18 6.84 7.45 36.72
N LYS A 19 8.15 7.18 36.92
CA LYS A 19 9.11 8.19 37.35
C LYS A 19 9.30 9.16 36.20
N THR A 20 8.30 10.01 36.04
CA THR A 20 8.28 11.11 35.12
C THR A 20 9.12 12.23 35.69
N LYS A 21 9.83 12.96 34.85
CA LYS A 21 10.31 14.30 35.24
C LYS A 21 9.15 15.08 35.83
N GLU A 22 9.44 15.85 36.90
CA GLU A 22 8.44 16.63 37.61
C GLU A 22 7.42 17.30 36.69
N GLY A 23 6.16 16.94 36.82
CA GLY A 23 5.04 17.65 36.19
C GLY A 23 4.11 16.86 35.25
N TYR A 24 4.44 15.63 34.85
CA TYR A 24 3.56 14.84 34.00
C TYR A 24 2.87 13.72 34.81
N VAL A 25 1.53 13.73 34.83
CA VAL A 25 0.70 12.65 35.37
C VAL A 25 -0.11 12.10 34.25
N TYR A 26 0.13 10.84 33.89
CA TYR A 26 -0.55 10.18 32.80
C TYR A 26 -1.78 9.40 33.26
N PRO A 27 -2.88 9.41 32.46
CA PRO A 27 -4.02 8.54 32.73
C PRO A 27 -3.63 7.06 32.69
N ASP A 28 -4.23 6.27 33.56
CA ASP A 28 -3.96 4.84 33.74
C ASP A 28 -4.73 3.94 32.75
N LYS A 29 -5.63 4.52 31.96
CA LYS A 29 -6.41 3.79 30.94
C LYS A 29 -6.39 4.52 29.60
N PHE A 30 -6.47 3.74 28.54
CA PHE A 30 -6.40 4.28 27.18
C PHE A 30 -7.70 4.99 26.79
N TRP A 31 -8.85 4.40 27.10
CA TRP A 31 -10.18 4.94 26.77
C TRP A 31 -11.16 4.77 27.93
N CYS A 32 -12.00 5.76 28.17
CA CYS A 32 -12.94 5.73 29.30
C CYS A 32 -14.29 5.07 28.98
N TYR A 33 -14.53 4.71 27.73
CA TYR A 33 -15.80 4.16 27.22
C TYR A 33 -17.02 5.10 27.38
N ASP A 34 -16.79 6.36 27.70
CA ASP A 34 -17.81 7.39 27.79
C ASP A 34 -17.50 8.48 26.74
N PRO A 35 -18.16 8.46 25.58
CA PRO A 35 -17.93 9.43 24.52
C PRO A 35 -18.44 10.84 24.87
N LEU A 36 -19.17 11.00 25.97
CA LEU A 36 -19.64 12.29 26.48
C LEU A 36 -18.84 12.77 27.70
N CYS A 37 -17.75 12.09 28.04
CA CYS A 37 -16.90 12.48 29.16
C CYS A 37 -16.16 13.78 28.84
N GLU A 38 -16.35 14.79 29.65
CA GLU A 38 -15.70 16.10 29.53
C GLU A 38 -14.39 16.19 30.35
N ASP A 39 -14.00 15.14 31.07
CA ASP A 39 -12.76 15.13 31.85
C ASP A 39 -11.55 14.86 30.96
N GLU A 40 -10.76 15.89 30.69
CA GLU A 40 -9.56 15.86 29.84
C GLU A 40 -8.47 14.91 30.35
N THR A 41 -8.55 14.48 31.61
CA THR A 41 -7.54 13.63 32.27
C THR A 41 -8.04 12.23 32.60
N CYS A 42 -9.29 11.92 32.28
CA CYS A 42 -9.91 10.64 32.64
C CYS A 42 -9.32 9.42 31.91
N CYS A 43 -8.78 9.63 30.71
CA CYS A 43 -8.15 8.58 29.91
C CYS A 43 -7.13 9.18 28.93
N TRP A 44 -6.29 8.32 28.34
CA TRP A 44 -5.26 8.73 27.41
C TRP A 44 -5.80 9.40 26.14
N TRP A 45 -6.93 8.92 25.64
CA TRP A 45 -7.57 9.50 24.45
C TRP A 45 -7.95 10.96 24.69
N HIS A 46 -8.61 11.27 25.81
CA HIS A 46 -8.94 12.63 26.20
C HIS A 46 -7.67 13.44 26.49
N TYR A 47 -6.72 12.89 27.21
CA TYR A 47 -5.46 13.55 27.51
C TYR A 47 -4.70 13.99 26.25
N ILE A 48 -4.71 13.19 25.20
CA ILE A 48 -4.01 13.53 23.95
C ILE A 48 -4.82 14.51 23.07
N PHE A 49 -6.13 14.38 23.02
CA PHE A 49 -6.94 15.15 22.07
C PHE A 49 -7.66 16.37 22.67
N TYR A 50 -8.01 16.36 23.96
CA TYR A 50 -8.92 17.34 24.54
C TYR A 50 -8.35 18.67 25.05
N PRO A 51 -7.06 18.89 25.35
CA PRO A 51 -6.63 20.17 25.93
C PRO A 51 -6.87 21.41 25.06
N ASN A 52 -7.38 21.23 23.84
CA ASN A 52 -7.74 22.32 22.93
C ASN A 52 -9.17 22.20 22.39
N GLY A 53 -10.08 21.51 23.10
CA GLY A 53 -11.49 21.41 22.70
C GLY A 53 -11.89 20.13 21.99
N GLY A 54 -11.11 19.06 22.12
CA GLY A 54 -11.43 17.74 21.56
C GLY A 54 -10.71 17.41 20.26
N PRO A 55 -10.79 16.15 19.80
CA PRO A 55 -10.24 15.73 18.51
C PRO A 55 -11.08 16.31 17.38
N GLU A 56 -10.90 17.60 17.14
CA GLU A 56 -11.52 18.25 16.02
C GLU A 56 -10.76 17.95 14.74
N ARG A 57 -11.30 17.08 13.92
CA ARG A 57 -11.19 17.25 12.46
C ARG A 57 -12.39 18.08 12.04
N ASP A 58 -12.16 19.30 11.61
CA ASP A 58 -13.19 20.21 11.07
C ASP A 58 -14.35 20.55 12.05
N GLY A 59 -14.07 20.65 13.35
CA GLY A 59 -15.10 20.96 14.35
C GLY A 59 -15.99 19.77 14.75
N ILE A 60 -15.64 18.54 14.37
CA ILE A 60 -16.40 17.32 14.69
C ILE A 60 -15.63 16.49 15.69
N PHE A 61 -16.28 16.15 16.82
CA PHE A 61 -15.77 15.23 17.80
C PHE A 61 -15.66 13.81 17.22
N HIS A 62 -14.48 13.20 17.31
CA HIS A 62 -14.25 11.80 16.94
C HIS A 62 -14.15 10.94 18.20
N PRO A 63 -15.15 10.11 18.49
CA PRO A 63 -15.08 9.14 19.57
C PRO A 63 -14.07 8.03 19.19
N CYS A 64 -13.65 7.25 20.18
CA CYS A 64 -13.04 5.96 19.89
C CYS A 64 -14.14 5.03 19.37
N TYR A 65 -14.12 4.75 18.07
CA TYR A 65 -15.16 3.96 17.42
C TYR A 65 -15.14 2.50 17.89
N LYS A 66 -16.25 1.81 17.73
CA LYS A 66 -16.42 0.42 18.20
C LYS A 66 -15.35 -0.53 17.64
N TYR A 67 -14.99 -0.40 16.36
CA TYR A 67 -13.93 -1.22 15.76
C TYR A 67 -12.54 -0.93 16.35
N GLU A 68 -12.28 0.30 16.80
CA GLU A 68 -11.05 0.67 17.50
C GLU A 68 -11.05 0.07 18.91
N GLN A 69 -12.19 0.16 19.62
CA GLN A 69 -12.37 -0.44 20.94
C GLN A 69 -12.14 -1.96 20.90
N GLU A 70 -12.65 -2.67 19.88
CA GLU A 70 -12.45 -4.11 19.72
C GLU A 70 -10.96 -4.50 19.65
N ILE A 71 -10.14 -3.70 18.93
CA ILE A 71 -8.70 -3.90 18.82
C ILE A 71 -8.02 -3.61 20.16
N LEU A 72 -8.37 -2.50 20.80
CA LEU A 72 -7.80 -2.09 22.10
C LEU A 72 -8.11 -3.10 23.20
N GLU A 73 -9.36 -3.56 23.33
CA GLU A 73 -9.75 -4.59 24.29
C GLU A 73 -8.98 -5.90 24.09
N HIS A 74 -8.65 -6.23 22.83
CA HIS A 74 -7.83 -7.39 22.57
C HIS A 74 -6.38 -7.18 22.99
N LEU A 75 -5.79 -6.03 22.68
CA LEU A 75 -4.41 -5.71 23.04
C LEU A 75 -4.22 -5.58 24.56
N GLU A 76 -5.20 -5.03 25.28
CA GLU A 76 -5.18 -4.95 26.76
C GLU A 76 -5.16 -6.33 27.41
N LYS A 77 -5.87 -7.32 26.86
CA LYS A 77 -5.78 -8.72 27.31
C LYS A 77 -4.37 -9.31 27.18
N GLY A 78 -3.57 -8.79 26.25
CA GLY A 78 -2.18 -9.19 26.07
C GLY A 78 -1.27 -8.92 27.27
N GLU A 79 -1.67 -8.03 28.19
CA GLU A 79 -0.97 -7.82 29.45
C GLU A 79 -1.06 -9.03 30.38
N LEU A 80 -2.19 -9.73 30.32
CA LEU A 80 -2.49 -10.87 31.19
C LEU A 80 -2.23 -12.22 30.49
N ASP A 81 -2.40 -12.27 29.18
CA ASP A 81 -2.24 -13.49 28.40
C ASP A 81 -1.52 -13.21 27.09
N SER A 82 -0.37 -13.79 26.98
CA SER A 82 0.50 -13.72 25.82
C SER A 82 -0.18 -14.10 24.48
N ALA A 83 -1.22 -14.91 24.50
CA ALA A 83 -1.96 -15.30 23.30
C ALA A 83 -2.61 -14.11 22.56
N TYR A 84 -2.82 -12.99 23.27
CA TYR A 84 -3.44 -11.79 22.73
C TYR A 84 -2.44 -10.78 22.14
N LYS A 85 -1.14 -11.07 22.13
CA LYS A 85 -0.10 -10.13 21.69
C LYS A 85 0.18 -10.14 20.19
N MET A 86 -0.43 -11.03 19.40
CA MET A 86 -0.20 -11.13 17.97
C MET A 86 -1.47 -10.81 17.20
N ILE A 87 -1.50 -9.71 16.47
CA ILE A 87 -2.65 -9.30 15.68
C ILE A 87 -2.27 -8.93 14.25
N CYS A 88 -3.21 -9.20 13.33
CA CYS A 88 -3.20 -8.68 11.97
C CYS A 88 -4.50 -7.91 11.73
N VAL A 89 -4.40 -6.68 11.28
CA VAL A 89 -5.55 -5.81 10.99
C VAL A 89 -5.60 -5.51 9.50
N TYR A 90 -6.55 -6.10 8.82
CA TYR A 90 -6.88 -5.86 7.42
C TYR A 90 -7.90 -4.73 7.39
N LYS A 91 -7.52 -3.58 6.87
CA LYS A 91 -8.29 -2.34 7.04
C LYS A 91 -8.66 -1.69 5.71
N ALA A 92 -9.73 -0.87 5.75
CA ALA A 92 -9.93 0.15 4.74
C ALA A 92 -8.98 1.34 4.96
N THR A 93 -8.66 2.05 3.87
CA THR A 93 -7.96 3.34 3.93
C THR A 93 -8.79 4.36 4.72
N GLY A 94 -8.14 5.16 5.56
CA GLY A 94 -8.78 6.27 6.27
C GLY A 94 -9.49 5.93 7.58
N LEU A 95 -9.44 4.66 8.05
CA LEU A 95 -10.02 4.26 9.36
C LEU A 95 -9.25 4.75 10.60
N GLY A 96 -8.15 5.46 10.46
CA GLY A 96 -7.39 5.96 11.62
C GLY A 96 -6.55 4.92 12.37
N LEU A 97 -6.54 3.66 11.96
CA LEU A 97 -5.92 2.56 12.71
C LEU A 97 -4.40 2.68 12.89
N THR A 98 -3.69 3.32 11.97
CA THR A 98 -2.27 3.65 12.16
C THR A 98 -2.09 4.61 13.33
N GLU A 99 -2.91 5.68 13.40
CA GLU A 99 -2.92 6.66 14.48
C GLU A 99 -3.28 5.99 15.81
N LEU A 100 -4.29 5.13 15.84
CA LEU A 100 -4.67 4.36 17.02
C LEU A 100 -3.49 3.58 17.59
N VAL A 101 -2.79 2.82 16.76
CA VAL A 101 -1.63 2.02 17.20
C VAL A 101 -0.49 2.91 17.67
N LEU A 102 -0.18 4.00 16.96
CA LEU A 102 0.88 4.93 17.38
C LEU A 102 0.55 5.57 18.75
N MET A 103 -0.68 5.96 18.97
CA MET A 103 -1.12 6.49 20.28
C MET A 103 -1.08 5.44 21.38
N TRP A 104 -1.48 4.20 21.08
CA TRP A 104 -1.39 3.09 22.01
C TRP A 104 0.07 2.76 22.37
N ILE A 105 1.01 2.83 21.41
CA ILE A 105 2.45 2.69 21.66
C ILE A 105 2.94 3.77 22.63
N LEU A 106 2.58 5.04 22.40
CA LEU A 106 2.96 6.14 23.28
C LEU A 106 2.40 5.93 24.70
N PHE A 107 1.14 5.54 24.81
CA PHE A 107 0.50 5.19 26.07
C PHE A 107 1.27 4.10 26.83
N LYS A 108 1.58 2.99 26.15
CA LYS A 108 2.32 1.88 26.76
C LYS A 108 3.73 2.26 27.16
N CYS A 109 4.41 3.07 26.36
CA CYS A 109 5.73 3.58 26.74
C CYS A 109 5.70 4.50 27.96
N CYS A 110 4.60 5.19 28.22
CA CYS A 110 4.44 6.06 29.40
C CYS A 110 4.00 5.31 30.65
N THR A 111 3.16 4.25 30.52
CA THR A 111 2.42 3.67 31.63
C THR A 111 2.78 2.22 31.96
N ASP A 112 3.45 1.50 31.06
CA ASP A 112 3.68 0.05 31.19
C ASP A 112 5.16 -0.29 31.43
N ASP A 113 5.44 -0.87 32.59
CA ASP A 113 6.77 -1.34 32.96
C ASP A 113 7.37 -2.35 32.00
N PHE A 114 6.54 -3.13 31.28
CA PHE A 114 7.00 -4.10 30.29
C PHE A 114 7.75 -3.39 29.15
N PHE A 115 7.22 -2.23 28.69
CA PHE A 115 7.85 -1.44 27.65
C PHE A 115 9.14 -0.77 28.16
N GLN A 116 9.17 -0.34 29.41
CA GLN A 116 10.37 0.21 30.02
C GLN A 116 11.47 -0.82 30.26
N LYS A 117 11.11 -2.09 30.51
CA LYS A 117 12.08 -3.20 30.73
C LYS A 117 12.66 -3.75 29.42
N ASN A 118 11.87 -3.82 28.36
CA ASN A 118 12.28 -4.36 27.07
C ASN A 118 12.86 -3.31 26.12
N GLU A 119 12.81 -2.05 26.52
CA GLU A 119 13.55 -0.90 26.00
C GLU A 119 13.29 -0.53 24.52
N ASP A 120 13.02 -1.46 23.61
CA ASP A 120 12.89 -1.15 22.19
C ASP A 120 11.48 -1.44 21.63
N VAL A 121 10.96 -0.43 20.93
CA VAL A 121 9.77 -0.52 20.08
C VAL A 121 10.23 -0.38 18.64
N VAL A 122 10.02 -1.42 17.84
CA VAL A 122 10.42 -1.49 16.44
C VAL A 122 9.21 -1.27 15.56
N ILE A 123 9.26 -0.27 14.72
CA ILE A 123 8.21 0.02 13.74
C ILE A 123 8.77 -0.19 12.33
N PHE A 124 8.12 -1.04 11.54
CA PHE A 124 8.39 -1.18 10.12
C PHE A 124 7.38 -0.41 9.30
N THR A 125 7.84 0.20 8.23
CA THR A 125 7.01 0.83 7.21
C THR A 125 7.44 0.37 5.83
N GLY A 126 6.69 0.72 4.78
CA GLY A 126 7.09 0.44 3.41
C GLY A 126 8.54 0.82 3.09
N PRO A 127 9.08 0.42 1.94
CA PRO A 127 10.51 0.56 1.63
C PRO A 127 10.98 2.00 1.48
N ASN A 128 10.07 2.97 1.48
CA ASN A 128 10.39 4.39 1.38
C ASN A 128 10.69 4.99 2.74
N ILE A 129 11.92 5.49 2.90
CA ILE A 129 12.39 6.11 4.15
C ILE A 129 11.61 7.37 4.54
N GLU A 130 11.00 8.07 3.60
CA GLU A 130 10.17 9.23 3.91
C GLU A 130 8.89 8.87 4.68
N LEU A 131 8.38 7.65 4.52
CA LEU A 131 7.25 7.16 5.32
C LEU A 131 7.67 6.97 6.78
N ALA A 132 8.89 6.48 7.02
CA ALA A 132 9.42 6.33 8.36
C ALA A 132 9.52 7.68 9.09
N LYS A 133 9.99 8.73 8.41
CA LYS A 133 10.01 10.09 8.98
C LYS A 133 8.61 10.56 9.37
N LYS A 134 7.63 10.38 8.49
CA LYS A 134 6.25 10.81 8.73
C LYS A 134 5.64 10.14 9.96
N LEU A 135 5.93 8.86 10.21
CA LEU A 135 5.42 8.18 11.40
C LEU A 135 6.02 8.77 12.69
N ILE A 136 7.32 9.01 12.74
CA ILE A 136 7.95 9.67 13.89
C ILE A 136 7.44 11.10 14.08
N GLU A 137 7.25 11.87 13.02
CA GLU A 137 6.67 13.21 13.11
C GLU A 137 5.25 13.20 13.66
N ARG A 138 4.41 12.22 13.27
CA ARG A 138 3.07 12.04 13.86
C ARG A 138 3.17 11.73 15.37
N MET A 139 4.06 10.82 15.77
CA MET A 139 4.25 10.52 17.20
C MET A 139 4.71 11.74 17.98
N LYS A 140 5.66 12.51 17.45
CA LYS A 140 6.10 13.79 18.04
C LYS A 140 4.95 14.82 18.13
N HIS A 141 4.07 14.84 17.12
CA HIS A 141 2.90 15.72 17.13
C HIS A 141 1.95 15.36 18.28
N PHE A 142 1.64 14.07 18.50
CA PHE A 142 0.85 13.62 19.64
C PHE A 142 1.54 13.88 20.97
N ALA A 143 2.86 13.72 21.05
CA ALA A 143 3.63 13.86 22.27
C ALA A 143 3.86 15.34 22.71
N ARG A 144 3.84 16.27 21.75
CA ARG A 144 4.28 17.66 21.96
C ARG A 144 3.50 18.35 23.09
N GLY A 145 4.25 18.75 24.15
CA GLY A 145 3.70 19.45 25.30
C GLY A 145 2.89 18.58 26.27
N ARG A 146 2.83 17.26 26.05
CA ARG A 146 2.01 16.31 26.83
C ARG A 146 2.78 15.10 27.33
N ILE A 147 3.84 14.72 26.61
CA ILE A 147 4.68 13.57 26.95
C ILE A 147 6.11 14.08 27.07
N ASP A 148 6.79 13.67 28.14
CA ASP A 148 8.23 13.88 28.28
C ASP A 148 8.95 12.86 27.40
N TYR A 149 9.56 13.31 26.31
CA TYR A 149 10.30 12.48 25.38
C TYR A 149 11.64 13.11 24.97
N GLU A 150 12.60 12.28 24.64
CA GLU A 150 13.85 12.71 24.05
C GLU A 150 13.81 12.53 22.52
N ASP A 151 14.15 13.60 21.79
CA ASP A 151 14.21 13.59 20.33
C ASP A 151 15.60 13.18 19.84
N HIS A 152 15.70 12.06 19.15
CA HIS A 152 16.93 11.56 18.55
C HIS A 152 16.96 11.72 17.03
N GLY A 153 16.17 12.65 16.48
CA GLY A 153 16.14 12.98 15.06
C GLY A 153 14.96 12.37 14.31
N MET A 154 15.17 12.05 13.02
CA MET A 154 14.06 11.77 12.09
C MET A 154 13.42 10.38 12.24
N TYR A 155 14.08 9.45 12.92
CA TYR A 155 13.67 8.04 12.95
C TYR A 155 13.52 7.46 14.34
N LYS A 156 13.84 8.23 15.38
CA LYS A 156 13.86 7.73 16.75
C LYS A 156 13.44 8.80 17.76
N ILE A 157 12.63 8.38 18.73
CA ILE A 157 12.37 9.10 20.00
C ILE A 157 12.52 8.13 21.16
N SER A 158 12.73 8.64 22.39
CA SER A 158 12.72 7.83 23.59
C SER A 158 11.79 8.43 24.65
N ILE A 159 11.09 7.55 25.37
CA ILE A 159 10.22 7.87 26.48
C ILE A 159 10.72 7.06 27.69
N GLY A 160 11.35 7.72 28.65
CA GLY A 160 12.10 7.01 29.71
C GLY A 160 13.16 6.07 29.11
N LYS A 161 13.04 4.75 29.35
CA LYS A 161 13.93 3.75 28.76
C LYS A 161 13.43 3.17 27.44
N ALA A 162 12.16 3.41 27.08
CA ALA A 162 11.59 2.88 25.85
C ALA A 162 12.09 3.67 24.63
N ASN A 163 12.79 2.99 23.73
CA ASN A 163 13.27 3.54 22.48
C ASN A 163 12.30 3.20 21.34
N ILE A 164 11.67 4.17 20.75
CA ILE A 164 10.79 3.98 19.60
C ILE A 164 11.56 4.33 18.34
N GLN A 165 11.75 3.35 17.47
CA GLN A 165 12.51 3.53 16.23
C GLN A 165 11.78 2.95 15.03
N VAL A 166 11.73 3.74 13.93
CA VAL A 166 11.10 3.35 12.67
C VAL A 166 12.16 2.93 11.67
N TYR A 167 11.92 1.80 11.02
CA TYR A 167 12.77 1.21 10.00
C TYR A 167 11.99 1.03 8.69
N PRO A 168 12.57 1.39 7.55
CA PRO A 168 12.01 0.95 6.28
C PRO A 168 12.12 -0.58 6.15
N SER A 169 11.16 -1.22 5.54
CA SER A 169 11.06 -2.69 5.45
C SER A 169 12.26 -3.37 4.79
N ASN A 170 13.04 -2.64 3.99
CA ASN A 170 14.27 -3.16 3.37
C ASN A 170 15.51 -3.15 4.31
N ASN A 171 15.36 -2.69 5.56
CA ASN A 171 16.47 -2.62 6.53
C ASN A 171 16.30 -3.59 7.71
N ILE A 172 15.96 -4.84 7.44
CA ILE A 172 15.68 -5.87 8.45
C ILE A 172 16.93 -6.22 9.27
N ASP A 173 18.11 -6.19 8.67
CA ASP A 173 19.34 -6.60 9.34
C ASP A 173 19.69 -5.69 10.52
N ALA A 174 19.32 -4.42 10.45
CA ALA A 174 19.49 -3.48 11.57
C ALA A 174 18.69 -3.90 12.82
N VAL A 175 17.54 -4.57 12.62
CA VAL A 175 16.66 -4.98 13.72
C VAL A 175 17.08 -6.32 14.33
N ARG A 176 17.72 -7.20 13.56
CA ARG A 176 18.11 -8.54 14.03
C ARG A 176 19.06 -8.53 15.25
N GLY A 177 19.83 -7.45 15.42
CA GLY A 177 20.78 -7.28 16.51
C GLY A 177 20.20 -6.74 17.83
N ILE A 178 18.95 -6.27 17.84
CA ILE A 178 18.32 -5.67 19.02
C ILE A 178 18.12 -6.75 20.11
N PRO A 179 18.59 -6.51 21.36
CA PRO A 179 18.57 -7.56 22.37
C PRO A 179 17.18 -7.80 22.98
N ARG A 180 16.39 -6.75 23.18
CA ARG A 180 15.07 -6.80 23.82
C ARG A 180 14.12 -5.88 23.07
N VAL A 181 12.95 -6.41 22.70
CA VAL A 181 11.92 -5.67 21.97
C VAL A 181 10.61 -5.87 22.70
N SER A 182 9.92 -4.80 23.03
CA SER A 182 8.58 -4.83 23.64
C SER A 182 7.49 -4.97 22.58
N LEU A 183 7.71 -4.39 21.40
CA LEU A 183 6.74 -4.39 20.31
C LEU A 183 7.40 -4.34 18.95
N VAL A 184 6.85 -5.12 18.02
CA VAL A 184 7.09 -5.02 16.59
C VAL A 184 5.79 -4.59 15.94
N PHE A 185 5.78 -3.42 15.30
CA PHE A 185 4.64 -2.90 14.55
C PHE A 185 5.00 -2.75 13.09
N GLY A 186 4.14 -3.19 12.20
CA GLY A 186 4.27 -2.95 10.76
C GLY A 186 3.08 -2.19 10.22
N ASP A 187 3.35 -0.99 9.73
CA ASP A 187 2.38 -0.14 9.06
C ASP A 187 2.48 -0.34 7.56
N GLU A 188 1.33 -0.54 6.92
CA GLU A 188 1.20 -0.90 5.50
C GLU A 188 1.96 -2.21 5.16
N ALA A 189 1.75 -3.25 5.98
CA ALA A 189 2.48 -4.52 5.91
C ALA A 189 2.33 -5.27 4.58
N ALA A 190 1.21 -5.11 3.87
CA ALA A 190 1.02 -5.69 2.54
C ALA A 190 1.95 -5.09 1.47
N PHE A 191 2.56 -3.92 1.74
CA PHE A 191 3.41 -3.19 0.80
C PHE A 191 4.90 -3.24 1.16
N PHE A 192 5.33 -4.17 2.01
CA PHE A 192 6.74 -4.38 2.34
C PHE A 192 7.55 -4.96 1.18
N THR A 193 6.99 -4.93 -0.01
CA THR A 193 7.58 -5.42 -1.24
C THR A 193 8.69 -4.49 -1.74
N GLY A 194 9.84 -4.90 -1.65
CA GLY A 194 11.13 -4.32 -2.05
C GLY A 194 12.20 -5.32 -1.71
N LEU A 195 11.83 -6.30 -0.92
CA LEU A 195 12.61 -7.47 -0.59
C LEU A 195 12.34 -8.56 -1.62
N LYS A 196 13.36 -9.37 -1.90
CA LYS A 196 13.19 -10.61 -2.69
C LYS A 196 12.22 -11.58 -2.03
N ASP A 197 12.04 -11.41 -0.71
CA ASP A 197 11.20 -12.21 0.16
C ASP A 197 10.91 -11.35 1.40
N ASP A 198 9.65 -11.12 1.75
CA ASP A 198 9.22 -10.38 2.94
C ASP A 198 9.03 -11.26 4.18
N SER A 199 9.09 -12.59 4.01
CA SER A 199 9.04 -13.56 5.13
C SER A 199 10.03 -13.25 6.26
N PRO A 200 11.24 -12.72 6.02
CA PRO A 200 12.15 -12.33 7.09
C PRO A 200 11.59 -11.30 8.08
N ILE A 201 10.65 -10.44 7.66
CA ILE A 201 10.01 -9.48 8.56
C ILE A 201 9.07 -10.20 9.51
N ARG A 202 8.25 -11.14 9.00
CA ARG A 202 7.42 -12.03 9.81
C ARG A 202 8.28 -12.79 10.82
N VAL A 203 9.37 -13.39 10.36
CA VAL A 203 10.30 -14.16 11.21
C VAL A 203 10.89 -13.29 12.32
N VAL A 204 11.22 -12.01 12.05
CA VAL A 204 11.71 -11.08 13.07
C VAL A 204 10.63 -10.82 14.13
N GLY A 205 9.38 -10.56 13.74
CA GLY A 205 8.28 -10.37 14.68
C GLY A 205 8.06 -11.61 15.56
N GLU A 206 7.93 -12.79 14.96
CA GLU A 206 7.71 -14.06 15.66
C GLU A 206 8.91 -14.43 16.57
N ARG A 207 10.13 -14.12 16.14
CA ARG A 207 11.34 -14.33 16.96
C ARG A 207 11.29 -13.47 18.23
N TYR A 208 10.93 -12.20 18.14
CA TYR A 208 10.84 -11.33 19.32
C TYR A 208 9.65 -11.71 20.19
N ARG A 209 8.56 -12.18 19.61
CA ARG A 209 7.47 -12.80 20.35
C ARG A 209 7.98 -13.95 21.23
N GLY A 210 8.77 -14.86 20.67
CA GLY A 210 9.36 -15.97 21.43
C GLY A 210 10.46 -15.57 22.43
N LYS A 211 11.23 -14.50 22.12
CA LYS A 211 12.38 -14.08 22.94
C LYS A 211 12.03 -13.15 24.09
N SER A 212 11.16 -12.19 23.85
CA SER A 212 10.86 -11.06 24.74
C SER A 212 9.39 -10.95 25.10
N ASP A 213 8.57 -11.93 24.66
CA ASP A 213 7.10 -11.88 24.80
C ASP A 213 6.48 -10.61 24.17
N SER A 214 7.08 -10.13 23.08
CA SER A 214 6.74 -8.89 22.42
C SER A 214 5.34 -8.89 21.85
N TYR A 215 4.70 -7.73 21.78
CA TYR A 215 3.57 -7.52 20.89
C TYR A 215 4.03 -7.56 19.44
N VAL A 216 3.20 -8.14 18.56
CA VAL A 216 3.42 -8.15 17.11
C VAL A 216 2.14 -7.70 16.42
N ILE A 217 2.17 -6.52 15.81
CA ILE A 217 1.01 -5.85 15.22
C ILE A 217 1.32 -5.58 13.75
N TRP A 218 0.54 -6.17 12.85
CA TRP A 218 0.59 -5.88 11.43
C TRP A 218 -0.70 -5.21 10.99
N VAL A 219 -0.59 -4.07 10.32
CA VAL A 219 -1.75 -3.28 9.85
C VAL A 219 -1.54 -2.92 8.38
N SER A 220 -2.53 -3.15 7.54
CA SER A 220 -2.49 -2.72 6.13
C SER A 220 -3.85 -2.76 5.48
N THR A 221 -4.00 -2.01 4.38
CA THR A 221 -4.97 -2.29 3.33
C THR A 221 -4.57 -3.55 2.56
N ALA A 222 -5.43 -4.04 1.67
CA ALA A 222 -5.08 -5.16 0.79
C ALA A 222 -3.94 -4.76 -0.16
N GLY A 223 -3.04 -5.71 -0.42
CA GLY A 223 -1.92 -5.50 -1.33
C GLY A 223 -2.32 -5.57 -2.80
N ASP A 224 -1.43 -5.05 -3.67
CA ASP A 224 -1.60 -5.14 -5.13
C ASP A 224 -1.63 -6.59 -5.64
N PHE A 225 -1.16 -7.53 -4.83
CA PHE A 225 -1.09 -8.95 -5.14
C PHE A 225 -1.51 -9.77 -3.94
N ALA A 226 -2.18 -10.90 -4.21
CA ALA A 226 -2.49 -11.95 -3.23
C ALA A 226 -1.21 -12.75 -2.91
N SER A 227 -0.25 -12.10 -2.26
CA SER A 227 1.07 -12.65 -1.93
C SER A 227 1.74 -11.91 -0.78
N GLY A 228 2.84 -12.49 -0.28
CA GLY A 228 3.59 -11.95 0.83
C GLY A 228 3.07 -12.43 2.19
N PHE A 229 3.88 -12.24 3.24
CA PHE A 229 3.57 -12.81 4.56
C PHE A 229 2.23 -12.32 5.13
N PHE A 230 1.85 -11.06 4.85
CA PHE A 230 0.61 -10.49 5.36
C PHE A 230 -0.63 -11.14 4.72
N TYR A 231 -0.56 -11.44 3.40
CA TYR A 231 -1.58 -12.25 2.73
C TYR A 231 -1.57 -13.70 3.21
N GLU A 232 -0.39 -14.31 3.37
CA GLU A 232 -0.25 -15.68 3.87
C GLU A 232 -0.92 -15.84 5.25
N ILE A 233 -0.73 -14.87 6.17
CA ILE A 233 -1.41 -14.87 7.47
C ILE A 233 -2.95 -14.80 7.31
N LYS A 234 -3.45 -14.05 6.32
CA LYS A 234 -4.89 -14.00 6.04
C LYS A 234 -5.45 -15.36 5.65
N GLU A 235 -4.73 -16.07 4.81
CA GLU A 235 -5.15 -17.38 4.26
C GLU A 235 -4.83 -18.58 5.19
N GLU A 236 -4.07 -18.38 6.26
CA GLU A 236 -3.80 -19.45 7.21
C GLU A 236 -5.11 -19.96 7.84
N PRO A 237 -5.33 -21.31 7.95
CA PRO A 237 -6.48 -21.84 8.67
C PRO A 237 -6.51 -21.36 10.13
N ASP A 238 -7.70 -21.04 10.67
CA ASP A 238 -7.86 -20.49 12.03
C ASP A 238 -7.17 -21.31 13.12
N GLY A 239 -7.19 -22.63 13.03
CA GLY A 239 -6.55 -23.53 14.01
C GLY A 239 -5.01 -23.56 13.92
N LYS A 240 -4.40 -22.91 12.92
CA LYS A 240 -2.93 -22.86 12.73
C LYS A 240 -2.39 -21.45 12.84
N CYS A 241 -3.21 -20.44 12.60
CA CYS A 241 -2.83 -19.04 12.66
C CYS A 241 -2.58 -18.61 14.10
N GLN A 242 -1.40 -18.08 14.37
CA GLN A 242 -1.03 -17.54 15.68
C GLN A 242 -1.53 -16.09 15.89
N TYR A 243 -1.98 -15.42 14.82
CA TYR A 243 -2.44 -14.07 14.86
C TYR A 243 -3.96 -13.99 15.00
N LYS A 244 -4.44 -13.11 15.88
CA LYS A 244 -5.83 -12.68 15.80
C LYS A 244 -5.99 -11.78 14.59
N ARG A 245 -6.90 -12.13 13.69
CA ARG A 245 -7.20 -11.34 12.49
C ARG A 245 -8.41 -10.46 12.76
N PHE A 246 -8.28 -9.19 12.41
CA PHE A 246 -9.35 -8.20 12.39
C PHE A 246 -9.56 -7.74 10.95
N GLU A 247 -10.78 -7.83 10.46
CA GLU A 247 -11.18 -7.36 9.15
C GLU A 247 -12.07 -6.13 9.30
N MET A 248 -11.51 -4.96 8.98
CA MET A 248 -12.09 -3.65 9.21
C MET A 248 -12.21 -2.91 7.88
N TYR A 249 -13.31 -3.16 7.14
CA TYR A 249 -13.52 -2.62 5.80
C TYR A 249 -14.49 -1.42 5.80
N GLU A 250 -15.04 -1.07 4.63
CA GLU A 250 -15.90 0.11 4.45
C GLU A 250 -17.12 0.13 5.39
N ASP A 251 -17.70 -1.03 5.64
CA ASP A 251 -18.85 -1.22 6.53
C ASP A 251 -18.56 -0.75 7.96
N ARG A 252 -17.33 -0.99 8.44
CA ARG A 252 -16.89 -0.55 9.78
C ARG A 252 -16.72 0.96 9.85
N GLY A 253 -16.27 1.58 8.75
CA GLY A 253 -16.15 3.03 8.66
C GLY A 253 -17.48 3.77 8.58
N LEU A 254 -18.51 3.11 8.05
CA LEU A 254 -19.90 3.61 7.98
C LEU A 254 -20.70 3.33 9.28
N GLU A 255 -20.21 2.45 10.16
CA GLU A 255 -20.86 2.14 11.44
C GLU A 255 -20.94 3.41 12.29
N LYS A 256 -22.15 3.79 12.64
CA LYS A 256 -22.40 4.98 13.47
C LYS A 256 -22.15 4.66 14.94
N ASP A 257 -21.41 5.54 15.58
CA ASP A 257 -21.33 5.53 17.05
C ASP A 257 -22.73 5.73 17.66
N PRO A 258 -23.16 4.87 18.57
CA PRO A 258 -24.54 4.87 19.06
C PRO A 258 -24.88 6.10 19.93
N VAL A 259 -23.87 6.81 20.43
CA VAL A 259 -24.05 7.96 21.32
C VAL A 259 -23.98 9.26 20.53
N THR A 260 -22.94 9.43 19.71
CA THR A 260 -22.74 10.67 18.95
C THR A 260 -23.48 10.66 17.61
N GLY A 261 -23.87 9.49 17.09
CA GLY A 261 -24.44 9.32 15.77
C GLY A 261 -23.46 9.55 14.62
N THR A 262 -22.18 9.79 14.92
CA THR A 262 -21.13 10.03 13.93
C THR A 262 -20.52 8.72 13.44
N SER A 263 -19.98 8.73 12.22
CA SER A 263 -19.17 7.65 11.64
C SER A 263 -17.90 8.25 11.05
N ILE A 264 -16.84 7.43 10.89
CA ILE A 264 -15.58 7.91 10.31
C ILE A 264 -15.73 8.22 8.82
N PHE A 265 -16.58 7.44 8.12
CA PHE A 265 -16.93 7.69 6.72
C PHE A 265 -18.35 8.23 6.63
N SER A 266 -18.57 9.23 5.77
CA SER A 266 -19.92 9.59 5.34
C SER A 266 -20.35 8.76 4.13
N ASP A 267 -21.67 8.66 3.92
CA ASP A 267 -22.22 7.97 2.75
C ASP A 267 -21.72 8.62 1.46
N GLU A 268 -21.65 9.97 1.41
CA GLU A 268 -21.17 10.73 0.26
C GLU A 268 -19.69 10.44 -0.02
N PHE A 269 -18.85 10.34 1.02
CA PHE A 269 -17.45 9.98 0.86
C PHE A 269 -17.28 8.61 0.22
N ILE A 270 -18.04 7.61 0.68
CA ILE A 270 -17.97 6.26 0.14
C ILE A 270 -18.52 6.19 -1.29
N GLU A 271 -19.60 6.90 -1.60
CA GLU A 271 -20.13 6.98 -2.97
C GLU A 271 -19.10 7.58 -3.96
N GLU A 272 -18.38 8.62 -3.55
CA GLU A 272 -17.28 9.16 -4.36
C GLU A 272 -16.09 8.18 -4.44
N ALA A 273 -15.74 7.53 -3.34
CA ALA A 273 -14.65 6.55 -3.33
C ALA A 273 -14.95 5.35 -4.23
N ARG A 274 -16.21 4.89 -4.33
CA ARG A 274 -16.63 3.78 -5.22
C ARG A 274 -16.34 4.02 -6.69
N LYS A 275 -16.20 5.28 -7.09
CA LYS A 275 -15.82 5.65 -8.46
C LYS A 275 -14.34 5.40 -8.75
N LEU A 276 -13.52 5.19 -7.71
CA LEU A 276 -12.08 4.97 -7.86
C LEU A 276 -11.79 3.50 -8.21
N PRO A 277 -10.90 3.23 -9.16
CA PRO A 277 -10.47 1.87 -9.49
C PRO A 277 -9.85 1.11 -8.32
N SER A 278 -9.24 1.84 -7.39
CA SER A 278 -8.61 1.27 -6.19
C SER A 278 -9.62 0.94 -5.07
N PHE A 279 -10.91 1.31 -5.22
CA PHE A 279 -11.90 1.12 -4.18
C PHE A 279 -12.00 -0.32 -3.65
N PRO A 280 -12.05 -1.38 -4.51
CA PRO A 280 -12.11 -2.75 -4.02
C PRO A 280 -10.90 -3.12 -3.15
N GLN A 281 -9.73 -2.63 -3.50
CA GLN A 281 -8.50 -2.89 -2.76
C GLN A 281 -8.43 -2.06 -1.47
N GLU A 282 -8.67 -0.77 -1.56
CA GLU A 282 -8.48 0.15 -0.43
C GLU A 282 -9.61 0.13 0.59
N PHE A 283 -10.84 -0.24 0.19
CA PHE A 283 -12.00 -0.17 1.07
C PHE A 283 -12.68 -1.51 1.34
N GLN A 284 -12.55 -2.50 0.45
CA GLN A 284 -13.22 -3.80 0.58
C GLN A 284 -12.26 -4.95 0.87
N GLY A 285 -10.96 -4.69 0.99
CA GLY A 285 -9.96 -5.70 1.27
C GLY A 285 -9.79 -6.74 0.17
N ILE A 286 -10.15 -6.39 -1.07
CA ILE A 286 -9.99 -7.26 -2.22
C ILE A 286 -8.56 -7.15 -2.72
N TRP A 287 -7.82 -8.24 -2.57
CA TRP A 287 -6.45 -8.33 -3.03
C TRP A 287 -6.38 -8.36 -4.56
N GLY A 288 -5.30 -7.81 -5.09
CA GLY A 288 -5.04 -7.86 -6.53
C GLY A 288 -4.79 -9.29 -7.03
N ALA A 289 -4.33 -9.41 -8.27
CA ALA A 289 -4.17 -10.71 -8.95
C ALA A 289 -3.28 -11.70 -8.15
N ASN A 290 -3.62 -12.99 -8.23
CA ASN A 290 -2.80 -14.07 -7.66
C ASN A 290 -1.37 -14.05 -8.25
N VAL A 291 -0.38 -14.39 -7.40
CA VAL A 291 1.00 -14.64 -7.87
C VAL A 291 0.98 -15.88 -8.75
N GLY A 292 1.37 -15.70 -9.99
CA GLY A 292 1.39 -16.76 -11.01
C GLY A 292 0.97 -16.16 -12.35
N ASP A 293 -0.30 -15.87 -12.50
CA ASP A 293 -0.83 -15.34 -13.76
C ASP A 293 -1.25 -13.87 -13.59
N ILE A 294 -0.37 -12.96 -14.03
CA ILE A 294 -0.70 -11.51 -14.07
C ILE A 294 -1.92 -11.26 -14.95
N TYR A 295 -2.04 -12.05 -16.02
CA TYR A 295 -3.17 -12.03 -16.93
C TYR A 295 -3.80 -13.42 -16.98
N SER A 296 -5.03 -13.58 -16.51
CA SER A 296 -5.72 -14.86 -16.64
C SER A 296 -6.01 -15.19 -18.12
N THR A 297 -5.91 -16.46 -18.46
CA THR A 297 -6.18 -16.93 -19.85
C THR A 297 -7.59 -16.54 -20.29
N GLU A 298 -8.56 -16.70 -19.38
CA GLU A 298 -9.97 -16.38 -19.63
C GLU A 298 -10.17 -14.89 -19.93
N ALA A 299 -9.55 -13.99 -19.13
CA ALA A 299 -9.66 -12.56 -19.36
C ALA A 299 -8.97 -12.13 -20.68
N LEU A 300 -7.84 -12.77 -21.02
CA LEU A 300 -7.16 -12.53 -22.30
C LEU A 300 -7.99 -13.05 -23.47
N ASP A 301 -8.62 -14.22 -23.36
CA ASP A 301 -9.50 -14.77 -24.39
C ASP A 301 -10.67 -13.82 -24.64
N GLU A 302 -11.33 -13.36 -23.61
CA GLU A 302 -12.49 -12.45 -23.72
C GLU A 302 -12.19 -11.09 -24.35
N ILE A 303 -10.99 -10.55 -24.16
CA ILE A 303 -10.57 -9.28 -24.80
C ILE A 303 -10.01 -9.46 -26.20
N THR A 304 -9.78 -10.73 -26.64
CA THR A 304 -9.23 -11.09 -27.94
C THR A 304 -10.21 -11.88 -28.82
N ASP A 305 -11.45 -12.10 -28.40
CA ASP A 305 -12.45 -12.92 -29.09
C ASP A 305 -13.15 -12.22 -30.26
N MET A 306 -12.96 -10.91 -30.40
CA MET A 306 -13.65 -10.10 -31.41
C MET A 306 -12.67 -9.50 -32.41
N ASP A 307 -12.91 -9.75 -33.68
CA ASP A 307 -12.29 -8.99 -34.78
C ASP A 307 -12.84 -7.56 -34.81
N TYR A 308 -11.98 -6.63 -35.16
CA TYR A 308 -12.32 -5.23 -35.42
C TYR A 308 -11.44 -4.67 -36.55
N ASP A 309 -11.99 -3.73 -37.29
CA ASP A 309 -11.24 -3.12 -38.41
C ASP A 309 -10.08 -2.28 -37.89
N ILE A 310 -8.91 -2.51 -38.50
CA ILE A 310 -7.73 -1.70 -38.27
C ILE A 310 -7.58 -0.77 -39.46
N GLU A 311 -8.03 0.46 -39.27
CA GLU A 311 -7.97 1.48 -40.29
C GLU A 311 -6.60 2.16 -40.30
N TYR A 312 -6.05 2.31 -41.52
CA TYR A 312 -4.79 3.02 -41.78
C TYR A 312 -5.01 4.48 -42.19
N GLU A 313 -6.25 4.98 -42.12
CA GLU A 313 -6.57 6.33 -42.53
C GLU A 313 -6.05 7.40 -41.57
N LEU A 314 -5.51 8.48 -42.13
CA LEU A 314 -4.98 9.67 -41.48
C LEU A 314 -6.14 10.57 -41.02
N GLY A 315 -7.03 10.07 -40.16
CA GLY A 315 -8.06 10.89 -39.51
C GLY A 315 -7.60 11.41 -38.16
N ASP A 316 -8.33 12.36 -37.59
CA ASP A 316 -8.06 12.91 -36.24
C ASP A 316 -8.51 11.90 -35.16
N LYS A 317 -7.90 10.71 -35.21
CA LYS A 317 -8.19 9.61 -34.30
C LYS A 317 -7.30 9.70 -33.07
N ASN A 318 -7.84 9.45 -31.89
CA ASN A 318 -7.08 9.44 -30.64
C ASN A 318 -6.18 8.20 -30.58
N ARG A 319 -5.01 8.28 -31.21
CA ARG A 319 -4.00 7.23 -31.26
C ARG A 319 -2.80 7.56 -30.40
N LEU A 320 -2.32 6.56 -29.68
CA LEU A 320 -1.16 6.64 -28.80
C LEU A 320 -0.21 5.48 -29.10
N GLY A 321 1.06 5.81 -29.33
CA GLY A 321 2.12 4.82 -29.48
C GLY A 321 2.92 4.68 -28.18
N PHE A 322 3.46 3.50 -27.95
CA PHE A 322 4.50 3.27 -26.95
C PHE A 322 5.59 2.38 -27.55
N CYS A 323 6.83 2.71 -27.25
CA CYS A 323 7.96 1.88 -27.62
C CYS A 323 8.85 1.55 -26.42
N ASP A 324 9.27 0.29 -26.37
CA ASP A 324 10.33 -0.18 -25.50
C ASP A 324 11.57 -0.47 -26.38
N PRO A 325 12.57 0.41 -26.37
CA PRO A 325 13.76 0.25 -27.22
C PRO A 325 14.55 -1.02 -26.94
N GLY A 326 14.33 -1.69 -25.81
CA GLY A 326 15.14 -2.82 -25.37
C GLY A 326 16.58 -2.42 -25.05
N TYR A 327 17.27 -3.24 -24.28
CA TYR A 327 18.70 -3.07 -24.02
C TYR A 327 19.43 -4.41 -24.02
N GLY A 328 20.60 -4.47 -24.64
CA GLY A 328 21.42 -5.68 -24.68
C GLY A 328 20.78 -6.79 -25.54
N THR A 329 20.21 -7.81 -24.89
CA THR A 329 19.55 -8.95 -25.53
C THR A 329 18.05 -8.75 -25.76
N SER A 330 17.43 -7.71 -25.18
CA SER A 330 16.02 -7.38 -25.39
C SER A 330 15.73 -6.93 -26.80
N GLN A 331 14.50 -7.18 -27.25
CA GLN A 331 14.03 -6.76 -28.56
C GLN A 331 13.42 -5.35 -28.45
N PHE A 332 13.26 -4.71 -29.58
CA PHE A 332 12.54 -3.45 -29.70
C PHE A 332 11.04 -3.70 -29.81
N GLY A 333 10.26 -3.39 -28.75
CA GLY A 333 8.82 -3.58 -28.71
C GLY A 333 8.04 -2.31 -29.05
N ILE A 334 6.96 -2.45 -29.81
CA ILE A 334 6.04 -1.34 -30.15
C ILE A 334 4.60 -1.79 -29.91
N CYS A 335 3.79 -0.91 -29.29
CA CYS A 335 2.35 -1.04 -29.21
C CYS A 335 1.69 0.30 -29.58
N ILE A 336 0.67 0.26 -30.45
CA ILE A 336 -0.17 1.42 -30.78
C ILE A 336 -1.61 1.08 -30.46
N THR A 337 -2.28 1.97 -29.74
CA THR A 337 -3.71 1.85 -29.44
C THR A 337 -4.48 3.03 -30.02
N GLU A 338 -5.74 2.76 -30.39
CA GLU A 338 -6.74 3.75 -30.77
C GLU A 338 -7.85 3.77 -29.73
N LEU A 339 -8.26 4.94 -29.27
CA LEU A 339 -9.36 5.07 -28.32
C LEU A 339 -10.70 5.12 -29.10
N ARG A 340 -11.56 4.13 -28.87
CA ARG A 340 -12.92 4.04 -29.42
C ARG A 340 -13.91 3.92 -28.28
N GLN A 341 -14.85 4.83 -28.18
CA GLN A 341 -15.86 4.84 -27.10
C GLN A 341 -15.25 4.66 -25.71
N ASN A 342 -14.20 5.44 -25.41
CA ASN A 342 -13.43 5.39 -24.16
C ASN A 342 -12.70 4.06 -23.88
N LYS A 343 -12.60 3.15 -24.86
CA LYS A 343 -11.90 1.88 -24.73
C LYS A 343 -10.68 1.85 -25.68
N PRO A 344 -9.46 1.53 -25.22
CA PRO A 344 -8.31 1.31 -26.06
C PRO A 344 -8.44 0.03 -26.89
N TYR A 345 -8.20 0.14 -28.19
CA TYR A 345 -8.08 -0.96 -29.13
C TYR A 345 -6.65 -1.04 -29.63
N VAL A 346 -6.01 -2.19 -29.50
CA VAL A 346 -4.65 -2.40 -30.01
C VAL A 346 -4.71 -2.52 -31.53
N ILE A 347 -4.22 -1.51 -32.22
CA ILE A 347 -4.20 -1.48 -33.70
C ILE A 347 -2.88 -1.90 -34.28
N TYR A 348 -1.81 -1.91 -33.47
CA TYR A 348 -0.48 -2.40 -33.83
C TYR A 348 0.26 -2.94 -32.63
N SER A 349 0.89 -4.12 -32.76
CA SER A 349 1.84 -4.68 -31.78
C SER A 349 2.87 -5.51 -32.52
N LYS A 350 4.15 -5.26 -32.24
CA LYS A 350 5.25 -6.01 -32.83
C LYS A 350 6.56 -5.81 -32.09
N SER A 351 7.37 -6.85 -32.00
CA SER A 351 8.76 -6.79 -31.57
C SER A 351 9.75 -6.99 -32.72
N TYR A 352 10.91 -6.37 -32.61
CA TYR A 352 11.96 -6.37 -33.60
C TYR A 352 13.29 -6.79 -32.98
N LYS A 353 13.97 -7.76 -33.58
CA LYS A 353 15.26 -8.23 -33.09
C LYS A 353 16.37 -7.26 -33.47
N ARG A 354 17.28 -6.97 -32.54
CA ARG A 354 18.57 -6.28 -32.75
C ARG A 354 18.47 -5.04 -33.67
N GLN A 355 17.74 -4.04 -33.24
CA GLN A 355 17.63 -2.77 -33.97
C GLN A 355 18.68 -1.77 -33.46
N SER A 356 19.29 -1.01 -34.38
CA SER A 356 20.04 0.20 -34.01
C SER A 356 19.08 1.35 -33.68
N SER A 357 19.55 2.36 -32.93
CA SER A 357 18.73 3.55 -32.60
C SER A 357 18.15 4.19 -33.89
N THR A 358 18.94 4.28 -34.96
CA THR A 358 18.48 4.81 -36.23
C THR A 358 17.36 3.97 -36.88
N GLN A 359 17.45 2.63 -36.78
CA GLN A 359 16.40 1.75 -37.29
C GLN A 359 15.12 1.86 -36.45
N MET A 360 15.24 1.96 -35.11
CA MET A 360 14.11 2.18 -34.21
C MET A 360 13.39 3.48 -34.54
N VAL A 361 14.14 4.57 -34.67
CA VAL A 361 13.59 5.90 -35.01
C VAL A 361 12.95 5.90 -36.37
N GLY A 362 13.57 5.23 -37.38
CA GLY A 362 13.00 5.06 -38.71
C GLY A 362 11.66 4.30 -38.70
N GLU A 363 11.54 3.24 -37.90
CA GLU A 363 10.30 2.48 -37.78
C GLU A 363 9.22 3.27 -37.04
N ILE A 364 9.59 3.99 -36.00
CA ILE A 364 8.67 4.90 -35.29
C ILE A 364 8.13 5.99 -36.20
N ASN A 365 8.99 6.57 -37.07
CA ASN A 365 8.58 7.55 -38.06
C ASN A 365 7.57 6.96 -39.04
N ARG A 366 7.91 5.80 -39.62
CA ARG A 366 7.04 5.09 -40.56
C ARG A 366 5.66 4.78 -39.98
N LEU A 367 5.62 4.32 -38.70
CA LEU A 367 4.37 4.00 -38.01
C LEU A 367 3.61 5.27 -37.62
N SER A 368 4.32 6.35 -37.29
CA SER A 368 3.70 7.65 -36.99
C SER A 368 2.96 8.20 -38.20
N GLU A 369 3.57 8.10 -39.36
CA GLU A 369 2.96 8.49 -40.63
C GLU A 369 1.80 7.56 -41.02
N LEU A 370 2.02 6.23 -40.95
CA LEU A 370 1.02 5.23 -41.35
C LEU A 370 -0.26 5.29 -40.49
N PHE A 371 -0.11 5.47 -39.20
CA PHE A 371 -1.23 5.47 -38.23
C PHE A 371 -1.61 6.87 -37.73
N GLY A 372 -0.96 7.93 -38.19
CA GLY A 372 -1.23 9.28 -37.69
C GLY A 372 -0.95 9.48 -36.20
N VAL A 373 0.04 8.76 -35.64
CA VAL A 373 0.37 8.83 -34.20
C VAL A 373 1.20 10.07 -33.91
N LYS A 374 0.64 11.02 -33.17
CA LYS A 374 1.31 12.28 -32.80
C LYS A 374 1.92 12.23 -31.38
N LYS A 375 1.45 11.34 -30.51
CA LYS A 375 1.90 11.20 -29.12
C LYS A 375 2.45 9.81 -28.90
N TRP A 376 3.65 9.76 -28.31
CA TRP A 376 4.36 8.54 -28.00
C TRP A 376 4.80 8.47 -26.54
N GLY A 377 4.84 7.27 -25.99
CA GLY A 377 5.64 6.95 -24.82
C GLY A 377 6.88 6.18 -25.20
N CYS A 378 7.92 6.30 -24.43
CA CYS A 378 9.16 5.55 -24.63
C CYS A 378 9.79 5.22 -23.28
N ASP A 379 10.36 4.01 -23.13
CA ASP A 379 11.15 3.75 -21.92
C ASP A 379 12.36 4.69 -21.87
N SER A 380 12.52 5.34 -20.73
CA SER A 380 13.58 6.32 -20.48
C SER A 380 14.97 5.71 -20.33
N ALA A 381 15.11 4.39 -20.37
CA ALA A 381 16.39 3.71 -20.38
C ALA A 381 17.24 4.03 -21.64
N ASN A 382 16.58 4.51 -22.71
CA ASN A 382 17.26 4.90 -23.95
C ASN A 382 17.02 6.37 -24.32
N PRO A 383 17.75 7.31 -23.71
CA PRO A 383 17.54 8.74 -23.88
C PRO A 383 17.84 9.24 -25.30
N GLU A 384 18.69 8.56 -26.07
CA GLU A 384 19.02 8.93 -27.44
C GLU A 384 17.81 8.77 -28.37
N VAL A 385 17.10 7.64 -28.28
CA VAL A 385 15.88 7.41 -29.06
C VAL A 385 14.83 8.49 -28.72
N ILE A 386 14.64 8.83 -27.45
CA ILE A 386 13.70 9.89 -27.05
C ILE A 386 14.10 11.23 -27.63
N LYS A 387 15.39 11.55 -27.60
CA LYS A 387 15.92 12.79 -28.17
C LYS A 387 15.63 12.88 -29.67
N ASP A 388 15.98 11.81 -30.41
CA ASP A 388 15.77 11.77 -31.86
C ASP A 388 14.29 11.86 -32.24
N MET A 389 13.41 11.18 -31.49
CA MET A 389 11.96 11.29 -31.69
C MET A 389 11.45 12.72 -31.50
N ARG A 390 11.98 13.47 -30.51
CA ARG A 390 11.59 14.85 -30.23
C ARG A 390 12.20 15.85 -31.20
N GLU A 391 13.51 15.75 -31.43
CA GLU A 391 14.27 16.77 -32.16
C GLU A 391 14.21 16.54 -33.66
N THR A 392 14.30 15.29 -34.12
CA THR A 392 14.32 14.94 -35.54
C THR A 392 12.92 14.72 -36.08
N LEU A 393 12.09 13.91 -35.41
CA LEU A 393 10.74 13.59 -35.87
C LEU A 393 9.67 14.59 -35.41
N LYS A 394 10.01 15.52 -34.50
CA LYS A 394 9.07 16.51 -33.92
C LYS A 394 7.84 15.87 -33.28
N LEU A 395 7.98 14.66 -32.75
CA LEU A 395 6.90 13.95 -32.06
C LEU A 395 6.75 14.41 -30.60
N ASN A 396 5.53 14.37 -30.09
CA ASN A 396 5.27 14.57 -28.66
C ASN A 396 5.60 13.27 -27.91
N VAL A 397 6.73 13.23 -27.18
CA VAL A 397 7.23 12.03 -26.53
C VAL A 397 7.33 12.18 -25.03
N VAL A 398 6.74 11.23 -24.29
CA VAL A 398 6.82 11.11 -22.82
C VAL A 398 7.78 9.96 -22.48
N GLY A 399 8.89 10.28 -21.80
CA GLY A 399 9.79 9.26 -21.26
C GLY A 399 9.22 8.67 -19.96
N ILE A 400 9.17 7.34 -19.85
CA ILE A 400 8.70 6.61 -18.68
C ILE A 400 9.81 5.67 -18.21
N SER A 401 10.10 5.68 -16.91
CA SER A 401 11.11 4.78 -16.33
C SER A 401 10.49 3.47 -15.90
N ASN A 402 10.79 2.38 -16.60
CA ASN A 402 10.40 1.02 -16.20
C ASN A 402 10.90 0.68 -14.78
N LYS A 403 12.08 1.17 -14.40
CA LYS A 403 12.63 0.95 -13.05
C LYS A 403 11.76 1.57 -11.95
N LYS A 404 11.12 2.72 -12.21
CA LYS A 404 10.27 3.42 -11.23
C LYS A 404 8.80 3.05 -11.33
N SER A 405 8.31 2.81 -12.53
CA SER A 405 6.88 2.67 -12.83
C SER A 405 6.47 1.28 -13.32
N GLY A 406 7.41 0.37 -13.57
CA GLY A 406 7.14 -0.91 -14.24
C GLY A 406 6.10 -1.77 -13.52
N ARG A 407 6.17 -1.84 -12.18
CA ARG A 407 5.15 -2.54 -11.38
C ARG A 407 3.76 -1.93 -11.58
N LYS A 408 3.66 -0.61 -11.48
CA LYS A 408 2.38 0.10 -11.67
C LYS A 408 1.85 -0.07 -13.09
N MET A 409 2.71 -0.02 -14.11
CA MET A 409 2.34 -0.26 -15.50
C MET A 409 1.74 -1.66 -15.67
N THR A 410 2.34 -2.67 -15.05
CA THR A 410 1.85 -4.05 -15.09
C THR A 410 0.50 -4.20 -14.38
N VAL A 411 0.33 -3.61 -13.20
CA VAL A 411 -0.91 -3.64 -12.42
C VAL A 411 -2.05 -2.94 -13.17
N ASP A 412 -1.80 -1.74 -13.68
CA ASP A 412 -2.79 -0.96 -14.44
C ASP A 412 -3.24 -1.72 -15.70
N ALA A 413 -2.30 -2.36 -16.40
CA ALA A 413 -2.62 -3.16 -17.59
C ALA A 413 -3.37 -4.44 -17.23
N ALA A 414 -2.98 -5.14 -16.17
CA ALA A 414 -3.68 -6.34 -15.68
C ALA A 414 -5.13 -6.00 -15.29
N TYR A 415 -5.33 -4.90 -14.57
CA TYR A 415 -6.65 -4.41 -14.24
C TYR A 415 -7.49 -4.11 -15.50
N ALA A 416 -6.92 -3.40 -16.49
CA ALA A 416 -7.63 -3.09 -17.73
C ALA A 416 -8.03 -4.35 -18.52
N VAL A 417 -7.20 -5.40 -18.49
CA VAL A 417 -7.50 -6.71 -19.09
C VAL A 417 -8.62 -7.40 -18.30
N GLN A 418 -8.48 -7.54 -16.99
CA GLN A 418 -9.45 -8.21 -16.12
C GLN A 418 -10.84 -7.57 -16.18
N LYS A 419 -10.89 -6.24 -16.24
CA LYS A 419 -12.15 -5.47 -16.36
C LYS A 419 -12.62 -5.29 -17.81
N LYS A 420 -12.01 -5.99 -18.78
CA LYS A 420 -12.36 -5.92 -20.21
C LYS A 420 -12.37 -4.50 -20.79
N LYS A 421 -11.52 -3.62 -20.22
CA LYS A 421 -11.40 -2.20 -20.59
C LYS A 421 -10.44 -1.94 -21.74
N VAL A 422 -9.90 -2.98 -22.36
CA VAL A 422 -9.04 -2.95 -23.54
C VAL A 422 -9.47 -4.03 -24.53
N ARG A 423 -9.15 -3.87 -25.79
CA ARG A 423 -9.33 -4.89 -26.82
C ARG A 423 -8.02 -5.15 -27.53
N ILE A 424 -7.72 -6.43 -27.77
CA ILE A 424 -6.56 -6.88 -28.54
C ILE A 424 -7.08 -7.63 -29.76
N HIS A 425 -6.68 -7.21 -30.96
CA HIS A 425 -7.11 -7.89 -32.17
C HIS A 425 -6.53 -9.32 -32.20
N PRO A 426 -7.32 -10.35 -32.59
CA PRO A 426 -6.88 -11.75 -32.63
C PRO A 426 -5.59 -11.99 -33.42
N LYS A 427 -5.27 -11.16 -34.39
CA LYS A 427 -4.01 -11.28 -35.18
C LYS A 427 -2.73 -11.04 -34.35
N PHE A 428 -2.82 -10.36 -33.17
CA PHE A 428 -1.65 -10.09 -32.32
C PHE A 428 -1.37 -11.26 -31.37
N LEU A 429 -1.24 -12.46 -31.93
CA LEU A 429 -1.01 -13.71 -31.21
C LEU A 429 0.26 -13.67 -30.36
N ASN A 430 1.31 -12.97 -30.83
CA ASN A 430 2.56 -12.87 -30.06
C ASN A 430 2.39 -12.03 -28.80
N LEU A 431 1.71 -10.90 -28.89
CA LEU A 431 1.35 -10.10 -27.71
C LEU A 431 0.56 -10.94 -26.71
N LYS A 432 -0.50 -11.63 -27.15
CA LYS A 432 -1.30 -12.49 -26.28
C LYS A 432 -0.44 -13.55 -25.59
N LYS A 433 0.43 -14.25 -26.34
CA LYS A 433 1.34 -15.26 -25.77
C LYS A 433 2.29 -14.65 -24.75
N GLN A 434 2.86 -13.48 -25.01
CA GLN A 434 3.73 -12.79 -24.04
C GLN A 434 2.98 -12.45 -22.77
N LEU A 435 1.76 -11.92 -22.86
CA LEU A 435 0.93 -11.60 -21.70
C LEU A 435 0.60 -12.85 -20.87
N MET A 436 0.39 -14.01 -21.50
CA MET A 436 0.15 -15.29 -20.80
C MET A 436 1.38 -15.84 -20.07
N THR A 437 2.59 -15.40 -20.42
CA THR A 437 3.84 -15.94 -19.86
C THR A 437 4.44 -15.10 -18.76
N ILE A 438 3.96 -13.86 -18.56
CA ILE A 438 4.46 -13.01 -17.49
C ILE A 438 3.86 -13.43 -16.15
N THR A 439 4.72 -13.61 -15.18
CA THR A 439 4.34 -13.92 -13.80
C THR A 439 4.94 -12.87 -12.87
N PHE A 440 4.43 -12.77 -11.65
CA PHE A 440 5.15 -12.05 -10.61
C PHE A 440 6.20 -12.96 -9.99
N GLY A 441 7.43 -12.50 -9.94
CA GLY A 441 8.47 -13.12 -9.15
C GLY A 441 8.19 -12.97 -7.64
N LYS A 442 8.90 -13.74 -6.82
CA LYS A 442 8.80 -13.70 -5.34
C LYS A 442 9.01 -12.29 -4.74
N ASN A 443 9.57 -11.37 -5.50
CA ASN A 443 9.82 -9.98 -5.11
C ASN A 443 8.69 -9.03 -5.55
N GLY A 444 7.56 -9.55 -6.02
CA GLY A 444 6.45 -8.74 -6.54
C GLY A 444 6.78 -7.90 -7.77
N GLN A 445 7.92 -8.16 -8.43
CA GLN A 445 8.25 -7.54 -9.72
C GLN A 445 7.89 -8.50 -10.85
N PRO A 446 7.49 -7.97 -12.02
CA PRO A 446 7.25 -8.80 -13.18
C PRO A 446 8.49 -9.67 -13.48
N ALA A 447 8.32 -10.98 -13.46
CA ALA A 447 9.38 -11.93 -13.77
C ALA A 447 9.39 -12.19 -15.28
N LYS A 448 10.45 -11.72 -15.92
CA LYS A 448 10.70 -11.97 -17.34
C LYS A 448 11.60 -13.20 -17.47
N SER A 449 11.14 -14.22 -18.18
CA SER A 449 12.00 -15.35 -18.56
C SER A 449 13.02 -14.89 -19.61
N ARG A 450 14.26 -15.36 -19.49
CA ARG A 450 15.28 -15.13 -20.54
C ARG A 450 14.90 -15.80 -21.86
N ASP A 451 14.13 -16.87 -21.81
CA ASP A 451 13.71 -17.66 -22.97
C ASP A 451 12.41 -17.13 -23.60
N ASN A 452 11.67 -16.27 -22.90
CA ASN A 452 10.43 -15.67 -23.38
C ASN A 452 10.55 -14.15 -23.37
N PRO A 453 10.90 -13.53 -24.51
CA PRO A 453 10.95 -12.08 -24.62
C PRO A 453 9.55 -11.49 -24.34
N PHE A 454 9.52 -10.37 -23.61
CA PHE A 454 8.27 -9.72 -23.20
C PHE A 454 8.14 -8.29 -23.76
N ASP A 455 8.84 -8.00 -24.83
CA ASP A 455 9.02 -6.64 -25.35
C ASP A 455 7.70 -6.03 -25.89
N GLU A 456 6.82 -6.84 -26.51
CA GLU A 456 5.47 -6.39 -26.91
C GLU A 456 4.59 -6.17 -25.69
N GLY A 457 4.69 -7.03 -24.67
CA GLY A 457 4.00 -6.90 -23.41
C GLY A 457 4.41 -5.63 -22.67
N ASP A 458 5.71 -5.30 -22.61
CA ASP A 458 6.21 -4.06 -22.02
C ASP A 458 5.68 -2.83 -22.75
N ALA A 459 5.71 -2.86 -24.09
CA ALA A 459 5.15 -1.78 -24.89
C ALA A 459 3.63 -1.62 -24.70
N PHE A 460 2.89 -2.71 -24.57
CA PHE A 460 1.46 -2.71 -24.26
C PHE A 460 1.18 -2.13 -22.88
N GLN A 461 1.89 -2.58 -21.84
CA GLN A 461 1.74 -2.08 -20.48
C GLN A 461 2.06 -0.59 -20.40
N GLY A 462 3.15 -0.15 -21.03
CA GLY A 462 3.51 1.26 -21.10
C GLY A 462 2.49 2.12 -21.83
N ASN A 463 1.88 1.60 -22.88
CA ASN A 463 0.83 2.28 -23.64
C ASN A 463 -0.43 2.50 -22.78
N LEU A 464 -0.90 1.47 -22.09
CA LEU A 464 -2.06 1.57 -21.19
C LEU A 464 -1.77 2.50 -20.01
N TYR A 465 -0.61 2.38 -19.40
CA TYR A 465 -0.19 3.27 -18.32
C TYR A 465 -0.23 4.75 -18.72
N LEU A 466 0.25 5.08 -19.92
CA LEU A 466 0.17 6.46 -20.44
C LEU A 466 -1.26 6.94 -20.66
N ARG A 467 -2.16 6.04 -21.04
CA ARG A 467 -3.58 6.40 -21.19
C ARG A 467 -4.24 6.67 -19.86
N ILE A 468 -3.86 5.92 -18.81
CA ILE A 468 -4.43 6.03 -17.47
C ILE A 468 -3.79 7.18 -16.69
N SER A 469 -2.44 7.31 -16.72
CA SER A 469 -1.70 8.27 -15.86
C SER A 469 -1.27 9.54 -16.56
N GLY A 470 -1.28 9.57 -17.89
CA GLY A 470 -0.62 10.60 -18.70
C GLY A 470 -1.50 11.74 -19.16
N SER A 471 -2.64 11.95 -18.57
CA SER A 471 -3.53 13.00 -19.09
C SER A 471 -4.33 13.70 -18.02
N GLY A 472 -4.08 14.97 -17.86
CA GLY A 472 -5.12 15.89 -17.44
C GLY A 472 -6.29 16.02 -18.44
N HIS A 473 -6.48 15.07 -19.41
CA HIS A 473 -7.57 15.12 -20.39
C HIS A 473 -8.03 13.74 -20.95
N LEU A 474 -7.62 12.62 -20.38
CA LEU A 474 -8.19 11.33 -20.71
C LEU A 474 -8.43 10.57 -19.43
N SER A 475 -9.44 11.02 -18.67
CA SER A 475 -10.14 10.12 -17.77
C SER A 475 -10.74 9.01 -18.64
N ILE A 476 -10.24 7.79 -18.53
CA ILE A 476 -11.13 6.65 -18.75
C ILE A 476 -12.15 6.82 -17.65
N SER A 477 -13.32 7.38 -17.96
CA SER A 477 -14.43 7.38 -17.04
C SER A 477 -14.75 5.91 -16.78
N TYR A 478 -14.61 5.52 -15.57
CA TYR A 478 -14.91 4.17 -15.10
C TYR A 478 -16.39 4.10 -14.74
N GLU A 479 -17.25 4.59 -15.63
CA GLU A 479 -18.69 4.36 -15.53
C GLU A 479 -18.98 2.96 -16.08
N ASP A 480 -19.45 2.10 -15.15
CA ASP A 480 -20.04 0.75 -15.24
C ASP A 480 -19.22 -0.38 -15.83
#